data_3a0b929638898dc7c56e98b3bbcd0101
#
_entry.id   3a0b929638898dc7c56e98b3bbcd0101
#
_cell.length_a   1.000
_cell.length_b   1.000
_cell.length_c   1.000
_cell.angle_alpha   90.00
_cell.angle_beta   90.00
_cell.angle_gamma   90.00
#
_symmetry.space_group_name_H-M   'P 1'
#
loop_
_entity.id
_entity.type
_entity.pdbx_description
1 polymer ?
#
loop_
_entity_poly.entity_id
_entity_poly.type
_entity_poly.pdbx_seq_one_letter_code
_entity_poly.pdbx_strand_id
1 'polypeptide(L)'
;MKRYTEKHIILWKDDTWVTCPECQKIAVVTNCQVHCPHCGFEKKAEELELFAAIVKLNCPNCGTPIEQRQGGLKETNEFRQVKCPKCSEEYLVKPQYESYRQPNPTPSNGLKCDSTFGLPYFFQENVRGNLFWARNMSHLEVMEDYIASDLREREGMTMVAKLPTFVKSKKNRELLLKILRKWKEKVSTPDYKLPPSIATDQVYLFFADDNVTISDYLKDNSHKIISSANYTQVYPHKNGYQWVCFYKYNRIKRVFTKEWLAQIPFEVKTIYLYHYYDTFNDVQNILKTFLQHYLQANTPNSLYISIGEKLLPANEFLNLLIP
;
A
#
# COMPACT_ATOMS: atom_id res chain seq x y z
N MET A 1 26.13 -24.51 -3.46
CA MET A 1 26.25 -23.04 -3.53
C MET A 1 24.88 -22.48 -3.83
N LYS A 2 24.23 -21.78 -2.86
CA LYS A 2 22.87 -21.25 -3.02
C LYS A 2 22.93 -19.95 -3.78
N ARG A 3 22.15 -19.82 -4.89
CA ARG A 3 21.99 -18.59 -5.67
C ARG A 3 20.71 -17.88 -5.24
N TYR A 4 20.77 -16.58 -4.97
CA TYR A 4 19.59 -15.75 -4.82
C TYR A 4 19.06 -15.42 -6.20
N THR A 5 17.86 -15.88 -6.47
CA THR A 5 17.10 -15.43 -7.64
C THR A 5 15.99 -14.54 -7.11
N GLU A 6 15.99 -13.28 -7.52
CA GLU A 6 14.94 -12.36 -7.11
C GLU A 6 13.64 -12.85 -7.70
N LYS A 7 12.73 -13.29 -6.85
CA LYS A 7 11.36 -13.55 -7.24
C LYS A 7 10.78 -12.17 -7.55
N HIS A 8 10.70 -11.87 -8.85
CA HIS A 8 10.20 -10.61 -9.32
C HIS A 8 8.83 -10.35 -8.71
N ILE A 9 8.72 -9.18 -8.12
CA ILE A 9 7.52 -8.62 -7.55
C ILE A 9 7.02 -9.36 -6.31
N ILE A 10 7.76 -9.16 -5.25
CA ILE A 10 7.11 -9.03 -3.99
C ILE A 10 6.52 -7.62 -4.04
N LEU A 11 5.32 -7.53 -4.59
CA LEU A 11 4.45 -6.46 -4.20
C LEU A 11 4.32 -6.64 -2.70
N TRP A 12 4.87 -5.70 -2.00
CA TRP A 12 4.81 -5.66 -0.58
C TRP A 12 3.34 -5.82 -0.24
N LYS A 13 2.99 -6.85 0.51
CA LYS A 13 1.74 -6.80 1.24
C LYS A 13 1.78 -5.46 1.92
N ASP A 14 0.81 -4.60 1.64
CA ASP A 14 0.85 -3.21 2.11
C ASP A 14 0.71 -3.10 3.63
N ASP A 15 0.62 -4.26 4.31
CA ASP A 15 0.62 -4.36 5.75
C ASP A 15 2.03 -4.13 6.34
N THR A 16 2.06 -3.39 7.40
CA THR A 16 3.24 -3.20 8.23
C THR A 16 2.96 -3.75 9.63
N TRP A 17 3.80 -4.67 10.08
CA TRP A 17 3.68 -5.21 11.42
C TRP A 17 4.39 -4.29 12.41
N VAL A 18 3.63 -3.80 13.36
CA VAL A 18 4.08 -2.85 14.38
C VAL A 18 3.86 -3.43 15.77
N THR A 19 4.54 -2.90 16.75
CA THR A 19 4.30 -3.21 18.14
C THR A 19 3.04 -2.50 18.62
N CYS A 20 2.04 -3.27 19.05
CA CYS A 20 0.82 -2.71 19.61
C CYS A 20 1.13 -1.86 20.85
N PRO A 21 0.62 -0.62 20.97
CA PRO A 21 0.88 0.23 22.13
C PRO A 21 0.26 -0.32 23.42
N GLU A 22 -0.83 -1.10 23.33
CA GLU A 22 -1.56 -1.62 24.47
C GLU A 22 -0.97 -2.93 24.99
N CYS A 23 -0.81 -3.94 24.14
CA CYS A 23 -0.41 -5.29 24.56
C CYS A 23 1.01 -5.69 24.18
N GLN A 24 1.76 -4.83 23.48
CA GLN A 24 3.14 -5.04 23.01
C GLN A 24 3.32 -6.24 22.05
N LYS A 25 2.21 -6.83 21.58
CA LYS A 25 2.21 -7.88 20.56
C LYS A 25 2.09 -7.27 19.16
N ILE A 26 1.92 -8.12 18.14
CA ILE A 26 1.78 -7.65 16.76
C ILE A 26 0.46 -6.91 16.57
N ALA A 27 0.53 -5.70 16.04
CA ALA A 27 -0.58 -5.03 15.38
C ALA A 27 -0.23 -4.83 13.91
N VAL A 28 -1.26 -4.76 13.07
CA VAL A 28 -1.12 -4.61 11.62
C VAL A 28 -1.56 -3.23 11.21
N VAL A 29 -0.66 -2.51 10.58
CA VAL A 29 -0.97 -1.23 9.93
C VAL A 29 -1.21 -1.50 8.46
N THR A 30 -2.37 -1.14 7.98
CA THR A 30 -2.68 -0.94 6.58
C THR A 30 -2.63 0.55 6.24
N ASN A 31 -2.94 0.95 5.00
CA ASN A 31 -2.85 2.37 4.62
C ASN A 31 -3.77 3.30 5.44
N CYS A 32 -4.89 2.80 5.93
CA CYS A 32 -5.94 3.60 6.54
C CYS A 32 -6.22 3.26 8.00
N GLN A 33 -5.70 2.13 8.51
CA GLN A 33 -5.99 1.70 9.87
C GLN A 33 -4.87 0.86 10.48
N VAL A 34 -4.82 0.84 11.81
CA VAL A 34 -4.06 -0.14 12.58
C VAL A 34 -5.03 -1.00 13.38
N HIS A 35 -4.82 -2.31 13.37
CA HIS A 35 -5.61 -3.27 14.15
C HIS A 35 -4.70 -4.28 14.85
N CYS A 36 -4.99 -4.57 16.12
CA CYS A 36 -4.30 -5.58 16.90
C CYS A 36 -5.21 -6.82 17.10
N PRO A 37 -4.86 -7.99 16.52
CA PRO A 37 -5.68 -9.20 16.66
C PRO A 37 -5.65 -9.80 18.08
N HIS A 38 -4.78 -9.31 18.97
CA HIS A 38 -4.60 -9.83 20.33
C HIS A 38 -5.49 -9.14 21.37
N CYS A 39 -5.54 -7.80 21.32
CA CYS A 39 -6.28 -7.01 22.32
C CYS A 39 -7.44 -6.20 21.71
N GLY A 40 -7.61 -6.22 20.40
CA GLY A 40 -8.65 -5.45 19.71
C GLY A 40 -8.32 -3.96 19.57
N PHE A 41 -7.10 -3.51 19.91
CA PHE A 41 -6.69 -2.12 19.65
C PHE A 41 -6.88 -1.79 18.18
N GLU A 42 -7.59 -0.71 17.89
CA GLU A 42 -7.86 -0.21 16.56
C GLU A 42 -7.74 1.32 16.52
N LYS A 43 -7.21 1.85 15.42
CA LYS A 43 -7.18 3.28 15.14
C LYS A 43 -7.23 3.50 13.64
N LYS A 44 -8.02 4.49 13.21
CA LYS A 44 -8.15 4.86 11.80
C LYS A 44 -7.34 6.10 11.47
N ALA A 45 -6.83 6.16 10.25
CA ALA A 45 -6.02 7.28 9.78
C ALA A 45 -6.82 8.59 9.71
N GLU A 46 -8.13 8.52 9.53
CA GLU A 46 -9.06 9.65 9.56
C GLU A 46 -9.06 10.35 10.92
N GLU A 47 -8.88 9.61 12.01
CA GLU A 47 -8.79 10.17 13.36
C GLU A 47 -7.53 11.04 13.58
N LEU A 48 -6.56 10.95 12.66
CA LEU A 48 -5.34 11.75 12.66
C LEU A 48 -5.44 12.99 11.77
N GLU A 49 -6.57 13.18 11.09
CA GLU A 49 -6.79 14.32 10.22
C GLU A 49 -7.05 15.57 11.06
N LEU A 50 -6.35 16.61 10.72
CA LEU A 50 -6.48 17.93 11.32
C LEU A 50 -6.80 18.95 10.22
N PHE A 51 -7.43 20.03 10.61
CA PHE A 51 -7.75 21.13 9.70
C PHE A 51 -6.97 22.39 10.08
N ALA A 52 -6.58 23.14 9.05
CA ALA A 52 -6.09 24.50 9.19
C ALA A 52 -7.14 25.44 8.62
N ALA A 53 -7.65 26.34 9.45
CA ALA A 53 -8.50 27.43 8.98
C ALA A 53 -7.64 28.57 8.46
N ILE A 54 -7.92 29.01 7.24
CA ILE A 54 -7.21 30.09 6.55
C ILE A 54 -8.21 31.20 6.28
N VAL A 55 -7.86 32.39 6.74
CA VAL A 55 -8.61 33.61 6.49
C VAL A 55 -7.71 34.59 5.78
N LYS A 56 -8.17 35.09 4.61
CA LYS A 56 -7.49 36.11 3.84
C LYS A 56 -8.55 37.13 3.37
N LEU A 57 -8.49 38.31 3.90
CA LEU A 57 -9.40 39.41 3.53
C LEU A 57 -8.77 40.76 3.83
N ASN A 58 -9.31 41.81 3.23
CA ASN A 58 -9.01 43.20 3.64
C ASN A 58 -10.05 43.66 4.66
N CYS A 59 -9.60 44.28 5.72
CA CYS A 59 -10.49 44.82 6.76
C CYS A 59 -11.51 45.75 6.14
N PRO A 60 -12.84 45.52 6.28
CA PRO A 60 -13.86 46.37 5.71
C PRO A 60 -13.85 47.82 6.25
N ASN A 61 -13.34 48.02 7.46
CA ASN A 61 -13.29 49.35 8.10
C ASN A 61 -12.05 50.17 7.70
N CYS A 62 -10.84 49.56 7.67
CA CYS A 62 -9.61 50.33 7.47
C CYS A 62 -8.76 49.85 6.29
N GLY A 63 -9.21 48.86 5.51
CA GLY A 63 -8.53 48.33 4.33
C GLY A 63 -7.26 47.49 4.63
N THR A 64 -6.88 47.33 5.90
CA THR A 64 -5.68 46.57 6.26
C THR A 64 -5.86 45.08 5.92
N PRO A 65 -4.87 44.42 5.24
CA PRO A 65 -4.92 43.01 4.97
C PRO A 65 -4.90 42.18 6.30
N ILE A 66 -5.80 41.21 6.37
CA ILE A 66 -5.87 40.24 7.48
C ILE A 66 -5.55 38.88 6.88
N GLU A 67 -4.42 38.31 7.27
CA GLU A 67 -4.05 36.95 6.94
C GLU A 67 -3.85 36.18 8.24
N GLN A 68 -4.66 35.15 8.43
CA GLN A 68 -4.56 34.29 9.62
C GLN A 68 -4.63 32.83 9.20
N ARG A 69 -3.77 32.01 9.78
CA ARG A 69 -3.80 30.56 9.64
C ARG A 69 -3.77 29.94 11.04
N GLN A 70 -4.79 29.16 11.36
CA GLN A 70 -4.86 28.40 12.61
C GLN A 70 -4.99 26.92 12.28
N GLY A 71 -3.92 26.15 12.58
CA GLY A 71 -3.89 24.68 12.46
C GLY A 71 -4.33 23.99 13.75
N GLY A 72 -4.30 22.64 13.71
CA GLY A 72 -4.60 21.80 14.88
C GLY A 72 -6.08 21.65 15.19
N LEU A 73 -6.95 22.00 14.27
CA LEU A 73 -8.40 21.90 14.46
C LEU A 73 -8.86 20.47 14.16
N LYS A 74 -9.69 19.91 15.02
CA LYS A 74 -10.33 18.60 14.79
C LYS A 74 -11.60 18.70 13.97
N GLU A 75 -12.24 19.87 13.97
CA GLU A 75 -13.50 20.11 13.30
C GLU A 75 -13.46 21.43 12.52
N THR A 76 -14.32 21.56 11.54
CA THR A 76 -14.49 22.77 10.73
C THR A 76 -15.72 23.53 11.19
N ASN A 77 -15.58 24.83 11.43
CA ASN A 77 -16.70 25.71 11.76
C ASN A 77 -17.09 26.57 10.55
N GLU A 78 -18.37 26.79 10.33
CA GLU A 78 -18.84 27.57 9.21
C GLU A 78 -18.33 29.02 9.25
N PHE A 79 -18.26 29.62 10.46
CA PHE A 79 -17.76 30.96 10.67
C PHE A 79 -16.72 31.03 11.77
N ARG A 80 -15.82 32.00 11.65
CA ARG A 80 -14.80 32.32 12.66
C ARG A 80 -14.71 33.79 12.90
N GLN A 81 -14.50 34.14 14.16
CA GLN A 81 -14.23 35.50 14.57
C GLN A 81 -12.76 35.85 14.30
N VAL A 82 -12.53 36.94 13.58
CA VAL A 82 -11.20 37.50 13.32
C VAL A 82 -11.17 38.95 13.71
N LYS A 83 -10.01 39.35 14.27
CA LYS A 83 -9.80 40.73 14.72
C LYS A 83 -8.81 41.43 13.79
N CYS A 84 -9.13 42.65 13.38
CA CYS A 84 -8.21 43.46 12.58
C CYS A 84 -7.00 43.88 13.42
N PRO A 85 -5.78 43.68 12.97
CA PRO A 85 -4.56 44.04 13.73
C PRO A 85 -4.37 45.58 13.86
N LYS A 86 -5.01 46.37 13.00
CA LYS A 86 -4.87 47.84 12.99
C LYS A 86 -5.99 48.57 13.73
N CYS A 87 -7.24 48.31 13.41
CA CYS A 87 -8.36 49.03 14.03
C CYS A 87 -9.04 48.23 15.13
N SER A 88 -8.63 47.01 15.41
CA SER A 88 -9.18 46.14 16.46
C SER A 88 -10.63 45.71 16.26
N GLU A 89 -11.27 46.07 15.14
CA GLU A 89 -12.61 45.65 14.80
C GLU A 89 -12.70 44.16 14.58
N GLU A 90 -13.80 43.56 15.01
CA GLU A 90 -14.02 42.11 14.93
C GLU A 90 -15.06 41.77 13.88
N TYR A 91 -14.77 40.71 13.11
CA TYR A 91 -15.61 40.24 12.02
C TYR A 91 -15.86 38.76 12.13
N LEU A 92 -17.08 38.35 11.75
CA LEU A 92 -17.44 36.96 11.55
C LEU A 92 -17.23 36.61 10.07
N VAL A 93 -16.29 35.71 9.79
CA VAL A 93 -15.89 35.39 8.41
C VAL A 93 -15.95 33.86 8.17
N LYS A 94 -16.22 33.50 6.90
CA LYS A 94 -16.18 32.10 6.47
C LYS A 94 -14.73 31.74 6.07
N PRO A 95 -14.01 30.90 6.84
CA PRO A 95 -12.65 30.52 6.53
C PRO A 95 -12.60 29.50 5.41
N GLN A 96 -11.46 29.41 4.74
CA GLN A 96 -11.11 28.24 3.92
C GLN A 96 -10.43 27.20 4.82
N TYR A 97 -10.72 25.90 4.60
CA TYR A 97 -10.12 24.83 5.36
C TYR A 97 -9.20 23.98 4.48
N GLU A 98 -8.00 23.73 4.98
CA GLU A 98 -7.08 22.73 4.43
C GLU A 98 -6.99 21.56 5.40
N SER A 99 -7.25 20.34 4.94
CA SER A 99 -7.01 19.16 5.73
C SER A 99 -5.53 18.75 5.63
N TYR A 100 -4.97 18.31 6.75
CA TYR A 100 -3.60 17.79 6.80
C TYR A 100 -3.43 16.79 7.93
N ARG A 101 -2.41 15.94 7.81
CA ARG A 101 -1.99 15.07 8.91
C ARG A 101 -0.73 15.63 9.54
N GLN A 102 -0.72 15.71 10.86
CA GLN A 102 0.48 16.10 11.58
C GLN A 102 1.54 15.00 11.39
N PRO A 103 2.77 15.33 10.96
CA PRO A 103 3.83 14.34 10.89
C PRO A 103 4.06 13.71 12.25
N ASN A 104 4.12 12.38 12.30
CA ASN A 104 4.49 11.70 13.53
C ASN A 104 5.93 12.07 13.91
N PRO A 105 6.19 12.43 15.16
CA PRO A 105 7.56 12.72 15.59
C PRO A 105 8.42 11.47 15.38
N THR A 106 9.63 11.67 14.84
CA THR A 106 10.61 10.59 14.79
C THR A 106 10.93 10.18 16.22
N PRO A 107 10.77 8.88 16.57
CA PRO A 107 11.04 8.45 17.93
C PRO A 107 12.49 8.79 18.35
N SER A 108 12.65 9.36 19.52
CA SER A 108 13.95 9.74 20.08
C SER A 108 14.89 8.54 20.32
N ASN A 109 14.34 7.32 20.31
CA ASN A 109 15.07 6.06 20.53
C ASN A 109 15.68 5.45 19.26
N GLY A 110 15.60 6.12 18.11
CA GLY A 110 16.16 5.65 16.82
C GLY A 110 15.44 4.42 16.22
N LEU A 111 14.26 4.08 16.71
CA LEU A 111 13.47 2.98 16.16
C LEU A 111 12.87 3.35 14.79
N LYS A 112 12.68 2.35 13.95
CA LYS A 112 11.89 2.48 12.72
C LYS A 112 10.42 2.39 13.05
N CYS A 113 9.65 3.39 12.62
CA CYS A 113 8.21 3.44 12.82
C CYS A 113 7.46 3.50 11.48
N ASP A 114 6.19 3.12 11.50
CA ASP A 114 5.30 3.34 10.37
C ASP A 114 5.05 4.85 10.19
N SER A 115 4.78 5.24 8.95
CA SER A 115 4.61 6.65 8.59
C SER A 115 3.24 7.21 8.96
N THR A 116 2.23 6.36 9.17
CA THR A 116 0.85 6.80 9.39
C THR A 116 0.57 7.02 10.88
N PHE A 117 0.87 6.03 11.73
CA PHE A 117 0.54 6.06 13.16
C PHE A 117 1.75 6.30 14.05
N GLY A 118 2.97 6.26 13.49
CA GLY A 118 4.21 6.44 14.25
C GLY A 118 4.53 5.26 15.18
N LEU A 119 3.92 4.10 14.96
CA LEU A 119 4.14 2.92 15.77
C LEU A 119 5.42 2.19 15.36
N PRO A 120 6.24 1.72 16.33
CA PRO A 120 7.51 1.06 16.01
C PRO A 120 7.27 -0.27 15.31
N TYR A 121 8.10 -0.57 14.30
CA TYR A 121 8.05 -1.86 13.62
C TYR A 121 8.25 -3.00 14.62
N PHE A 122 7.53 -4.09 14.44
CA PHE A 122 7.60 -5.24 15.33
C PHE A 122 8.93 -6.01 15.20
N PHE A 123 9.39 -6.16 13.97
CA PHE A 123 10.68 -6.78 13.67
C PHE A 123 11.76 -5.72 13.54
N GLN A 124 12.44 -5.42 14.63
CA GLN A 124 13.61 -4.56 14.60
C GLN A 124 14.54 -4.82 15.78
N GLU A 125 15.84 -4.69 15.54
CA GLU A 125 16.89 -4.89 16.54
C GLU A 125 18.12 -4.06 16.14
N ASN A 126 18.85 -3.52 17.12
CA ASN A 126 20.13 -2.85 16.85
C ASN A 126 21.24 -3.89 16.69
N VAL A 127 21.92 -3.83 15.55
CA VAL A 127 23.01 -4.77 15.20
C VAL A 127 24.28 -3.97 14.96
N ARG A 128 25.20 -3.98 15.92
CA ARG A 128 26.48 -3.27 15.83
C ARG A 128 26.32 -1.78 15.46
N GLY A 129 25.39 -1.11 16.12
CA GLY A 129 25.11 0.32 15.88
C GLY A 129 24.25 0.61 14.65
N ASN A 130 23.77 -0.41 13.95
CA ASN A 130 22.87 -0.26 12.80
C ASN A 130 21.50 -0.85 13.12
N LEU A 131 20.45 -0.17 12.77
CA LEU A 131 19.10 -0.70 12.93
C LEU A 131 18.80 -1.72 11.82
N PHE A 132 18.55 -2.97 12.22
CA PHE A 132 18.08 -4.04 11.37
C PHE A 132 16.59 -4.22 11.58
N TRP A 133 15.80 -4.26 10.51
CA TRP A 133 14.35 -4.31 10.62
C TRP A 133 13.70 -5.02 9.43
N ALA A 134 12.52 -5.58 9.66
CA ALA A 134 11.62 -6.09 8.62
C ALA A 134 10.22 -5.50 8.80
N ARG A 135 9.55 -5.24 7.68
CA ARG A 135 8.22 -4.64 7.66
C ARG A 135 7.13 -5.62 8.10
N ASN A 136 7.21 -6.86 7.60
CA ASN A 136 6.29 -7.97 7.85
C ASN A 136 7.00 -9.30 7.60
N MET A 137 6.27 -10.43 7.68
CA MET A 137 6.83 -11.76 7.47
C MET A 137 7.38 -11.94 6.04
N SER A 138 6.67 -11.47 5.02
CA SER A 138 7.13 -11.60 3.63
C SER A 138 8.47 -10.87 3.40
N HIS A 139 8.62 -9.66 3.99
CA HIS A 139 9.89 -8.93 3.94
C HIS A 139 11.00 -9.70 4.64
N LEU A 140 10.70 -10.29 5.79
CA LEU A 140 11.65 -11.08 6.56
C LEU A 140 12.13 -12.29 5.76
N GLU A 141 11.23 -13.02 5.10
CA GLU A 141 11.54 -14.19 4.29
C GLU A 141 12.45 -13.86 3.10
N VAL A 142 12.18 -12.76 2.42
CA VAL A 142 13.04 -12.28 1.32
C VAL A 142 14.42 -11.91 1.80
N MET A 143 14.51 -11.21 2.93
CA MET A 143 15.81 -10.88 3.51
C MET A 143 16.58 -12.14 3.92
N GLU A 144 15.91 -13.13 4.50
CA GLU A 144 16.53 -14.40 4.88
C GLU A 144 17.08 -15.12 3.65
N ASP A 145 16.28 -15.24 2.60
CA ASP A 145 16.71 -15.90 1.35
C ASP A 145 17.91 -15.18 0.71
N TYR A 146 17.87 -13.85 0.67
CA TYR A 146 18.99 -13.03 0.17
C TYR A 146 20.26 -13.20 1.03
N ILE A 147 20.13 -13.11 2.37
CA ILE A 147 21.28 -13.18 3.27
C ILE A 147 21.88 -14.59 3.28
N ALA A 148 21.05 -15.63 3.20
CA ALA A 148 21.48 -17.02 3.15
C ALA A 148 22.20 -17.42 1.85
N SER A 149 21.98 -16.66 0.77
CA SER A 149 22.53 -16.99 -0.55
C SER A 149 24.01 -16.63 -0.69
N ASP A 150 24.76 -17.48 -1.38
CA ASP A 150 26.19 -17.30 -1.65
C ASP A 150 26.44 -16.39 -2.84
N LEU A 151 25.66 -16.59 -3.91
CA LEU A 151 25.64 -15.77 -5.11
C LEU A 151 24.41 -14.87 -5.10
N ARG A 152 24.66 -13.58 -5.24
CA ARG A 152 23.65 -12.53 -5.18
C ARG A 152 23.67 -11.74 -6.47
N GLU A 153 22.80 -12.09 -7.39
CA GLU A 153 22.66 -11.35 -8.65
C GLU A 153 21.97 -10.00 -8.39
N ARG A 154 22.42 -8.98 -9.11
CA ARG A 154 21.84 -7.64 -9.09
C ARG A 154 21.23 -7.36 -10.44
N GLU A 155 19.97 -7.60 -10.58
CA GLU A 155 19.21 -7.15 -11.74
C GLU A 155 18.30 -5.98 -11.37
N GLY A 156 18.74 -4.77 -11.68
CA GLY A 156 17.93 -3.55 -11.52
C GLY A 156 17.85 -2.98 -10.10
N MET A 157 16.95 -2.02 -9.91
CA MET A 157 16.69 -1.31 -8.64
C MET A 157 15.66 -2.05 -7.79
N THR A 158 16.03 -3.22 -7.34
CA THR A 158 15.20 -4.07 -6.49
C THR A 158 15.28 -3.69 -5.01
N MET A 159 14.46 -4.30 -4.18
CA MET A 159 14.49 -4.08 -2.74
C MET A 159 15.85 -4.47 -2.14
N VAL A 160 16.38 -5.63 -2.53
CA VAL A 160 17.68 -6.09 -2.03
C VAL A 160 18.83 -5.18 -2.49
N ALA A 161 18.69 -4.49 -3.63
CA ALA A 161 19.65 -3.49 -4.05
C ALA A 161 19.71 -2.29 -3.09
N LYS A 162 18.58 -1.94 -2.45
CA LYS A 162 18.46 -0.84 -1.49
C LYS A 162 18.85 -1.22 -0.06
N LEU A 163 19.12 -2.51 0.23
CA LEU A 163 19.54 -2.92 1.56
C LEU A 163 20.84 -2.24 1.97
N PRO A 164 20.98 -1.83 3.24
CA PRO A 164 22.19 -1.22 3.77
C PRO A 164 23.43 -2.12 3.63
N THR A 165 24.59 -1.51 3.52
CA THR A 165 25.86 -2.23 3.34
C THR A 165 26.12 -3.25 4.45
N PHE A 166 25.74 -2.96 5.70
CA PHE A 166 25.96 -3.88 6.81
C PHE A 166 25.15 -5.18 6.65
N VAL A 167 23.96 -5.14 6.01
CA VAL A 167 23.15 -6.33 5.68
C VAL A 167 23.80 -7.15 4.56
N LYS A 168 24.42 -6.48 3.61
CA LYS A 168 25.12 -7.12 2.48
C LYS A 168 26.44 -7.76 2.87
N SER A 169 27.00 -7.38 4.02
CA SER A 169 28.33 -7.80 4.46
C SER A 169 28.36 -9.28 4.86
N LYS A 170 29.30 -10.03 4.31
CA LYS A 170 29.53 -11.45 4.66
C LYS A 170 29.82 -11.63 6.16
N LYS A 171 30.48 -10.65 6.80
CA LYS A 171 30.84 -10.69 8.24
C LYS A 171 29.61 -10.70 9.16
N ASN A 172 28.46 -10.20 8.70
CA ASN A 172 27.24 -10.09 9.50
C ASN A 172 26.23 -11.21 9.18
N ARG A 173 26.49 -12.04 8.16
CA ARG A 173 25.55 -13.05 7.63
C ARG A 173 24.97 -13.95 8.74
N GLU A 174 25.82 -14.63 9.48
CA GLU A 174 25.37 -15.57 10.52
C GLU A 174 24.58 -14.88 11.62
N LEU A 175 25.05 -13.70 12.06
CA LEU A 175 24.36 -12.92 13.07
C LEU A 175 22.96 -12.51 12.61
N LEU A 176 22.84 -11.99 11.39
CA LEU A 176 21.56 -11.57 10.82
C LEU A 176 20.61 -12.75 10.63
N LEU A 177 21.09 -13.90 10.14
CA LEU A 177 20.29 -15.12 10.02
C LEU A 177 19.81 -15.65 11.37
N LYS A 178 20.63 -15.53 12.42
CA LYS A 178 20.22 -15.87 13.79
C LYS A 178 19.10 -14.97 14.27
N ILE A 179 19.17 -13.66 14.00
CA ILE A 179 18.12 -12.69 14.36
C ILE A 179 16.82 -12.99 13.61
N LEU A 180 16.88 -13.23 12.30
CA LEU A 180 15.70 -13.56 11.50
C LEU A 180 15.00 -14.84 11.98
N ARG A 181 15.77 -15.89 12.34
CA ARG A 181 15.22 -17.11 12.94
C ARG A 181 14.55 -16.83 14.28
N LYS A 182 15.22 -16.10 15.17
CA LYS A 182 14.65 -15.66 16.46
C LYS A 182 13.31 -14.94 16.28
N TRP A 183 13.20 -14.07 15.26
CA TRP A 183 11.94 -13.35 14.98
C TRP A 183 10.85 -14.30 14.47
N LYS A 184 11.18 -15.26 13.60
CA LYS A 184 10.24 -16.29 13.13
C LYS A 184 9.76 -17.18 14.28
N GLU A 185 10.67 -17.68 15.10
CA GLU A 185 10.35 -18.50 16.27
C GLU A 185 9.43 -17.76 17.24
N LYS A 186 9.69 -16.47 17.50
CA LYS A 186 8.86 -15.66 18.38
C LYS A 186 7.40 -15.61 17.91
N VAL A 187 7.14 -15.43 16.62
CA VAL A 187 5.78 -15.31 16.09
C VAL A 187 5.12 -16.65 15.79
N SER A 188 5.87 -17.75 15.77
CA SER A 188 5.35 -19.10 15.59
C SER A 188 4.80 -19.71 16.88
N THR A 189 4.94 -19.03 18.01
CA THR A 189 4.37 -19.50 19.28
C THR A 189 2.84 -19.30 19.31
N PRO A 190 2.09 -20.17 20.03
CA PRO A 190 0.64 -20.05 20.16
C PRO A 190 0.15 -18.72 20.74
N ASP A 191 1.05 -17.99 21.45
CA ASP A 191 0.76 -16.70 22.02
C ASP A 191 0.59 -15.57 20.99
N TYR A 192 1.01 -15.81 19.75
CA TYR A 192 0.88 -14.85 18.66
C TYR A 192 -0.20 -15.30 17.68
N LYS A 193 -1.32 -14.56 17.68
CA LYS A 193 -2.27 -14.61 16.58
C LYS A 193 -1.64 -13.87 15.41
N LEU A 194 -1.10 -14.61 14.46
CA LEU A 194 -0.67 -14.01 13.20
C LEU A 194 -1.88 -13.33 12.56
N PRO A 195 -1.72 -12.11 12.05
CA PRO A 195 -2.75 -11.53 11.21
C PRO A 195 -3.09 -12.56 10.14
N PRO A 196 -4.37 -12.75 9.81
CA PRO A 196 -4.73 -13.59 8.71
C PRO A 196 -3.83 -13.15 7.57
N SER A 197 -3.07 -14.10 7.01
CA SER A 197 -2.37 -13.86 5.76
C SER A 197 -3.48 -13.39 4.84
N ILE A 198 -3.63 -12.07 4.68
CA ILE A 198 -4.33 -11.53 3.55
C ILE A 198 -3.41 -11.97 2.42
N ALA A 199 -3.67 -13.17 1.93
CA ALA A 199 -3.16 -13.60 0.66
C ALA A 199 -3.80 -12.62 -0.32
N THR A 200 -3.17 -11.47 -0.48
CA THR A 200 -3.31 -10.71 -1.68
C THR A 200 -2.60 -11.57 -2.72
N ASP A 201 -3.30 -12.62 -3.11
CA ASP A 201 -2.91 -13.36 -4.27
C ASP A 201 -2.89 -12.32 -5.38
N GLN A 202 -1.69 -12.05 -5.87
CA GLN A 202 -1.51 -11.04 -6.90
C GLN A 202 -2.33 -11.50 -8.10
N VAL A 203 -3.29 -10.70 -8.49
CA VAL A 203 -4.13 -11.00 -9.64
C VAL A 203 -3.48 -10.37 -10.86
N TYR A 204 -2.97 -11.19 -11.75
CA TYR A 204 -2.45 -10.75 -13.04
C TYR A 204 -3.45 -11.06 -14.13
N LEU A 205 -3.62 -10.09 -15.02
CA LEU A 205 -4.47 -10.21 -16.20
C LEU A 205 -3.56 -10.24 -17.44
N PHE A 206 -3.63 -11.31 -18.23
CA PHE A 206 -2.80 -11.54 -19.42
C PHE A 206 -3.67 -11.43 -20.67
N PHE A 207 -3.38 -10.45 -21.51
CA PHE A 207 -4.15 -10.14 -22.70
C PHE A 207 -3.41 -10.55 -23.97
N ALA A 208 -4.17 -11.10 -24.93
CA ALA A 208 -3.72 -11.34 -26.30
C ALA A 208 -3.58 -10.05 -27.13
N ASP A 209 -4.18 -8.94 -26.67
CA ASP A 209 -4.17 -7.63 -27.33
C ASP A 209 -3.22 -6.67 -26.63
N ASP A 210 -2.52 -5.81 -27.38
CA ASP A 210 -1.61 -4.77 -26.90
C ASP A 210 -2.31 -3.42 -26.61
N ASN A 211 -3.51 -3.21 -27.14
CA ASN A 211 -4.29 -1.97 -27.06
C ASN A 211 -5.43 -2.00 -26.05
N VAL A 212 -5.39 -2.90 -25.06
CA VAL A 212 -6.43 -2.94 -24.03
C VAL A 212 -6.36 -1.72 -23.14
N THR A 213 -7.45 -0.97 -23.10
CA THR A 213 -7.63 0.17 -22.19
C THR A 213 -8.66 -0.20 -21.12
N ILE A 214 -8.20 -0.41 -19.89
CA ILE A 214 -9.05 -0.88 -18.76
C ILE A 214 -10.26 0.06 -18.52
N SER A 215 -10.05 1.37 -18.63
CA SER A 215 -11.13 2.36 -18.41
C SER A 215 -12.31 2.20 -19.39
N ASP A 216 -12.11 1.61 -20.57
CA ASP A 216 -13.18 1.42 -21.55
C ASP A 216 -14.22 0.39 -21.08
N TYR A 217 -13.81 -0.53 -20.21
CA TYR A 217 -14.65 -1.58 -19.65
C TYR A 217 -15.22 -1.25 -18.26
N LEU A 218 -14.89 -0.07 -17.71
CA LEU A 218 -15.33 0.41 -16.39
C LEU A 218 -16.19 1.69 -16.50
N LYS A 219 -16.79 1.98 -17.64
CA LYS A 219 -17.58 3.20 -17.93
C LYS A 219 -18.94 3.28 -17.22
N ASP A 220 -19.05 2.65 -16.09
CA ASP A 220 -20.19 2.87 -15.21
C ASP A 220 -19.97 4.16 -14.41
N ASN A 221 -20.98 5.04 -14.42
CA ASN A 221 -20.94 6.39 -13.81
C ASN A 221 -20.83 6.37 -12.27
N SER A 222 -20.75 5.22 -11.63
CA SER A 222 -20.69 5.06 -10.18
C SER A 222 -19.29 5.31 -9.59
N HIS A 223 -18.24 5.19 -10.41
CA HIS A 223 -16.85 5.25 -9.95
C HIS A 223 -16.11 6.47 -10.50
N LYS A 224 -15.17 7.00 -9.71
CA LYS A 224 -14.19 7.97 -10.20
C LYS A 224 -13.00 7.19 -10.78
N ILE A 225 -12.72 7.39 -12.06
CA ILE A 225 -11.61 6.72 -12.77
C ILE A 225 -10.53 7.76 -13.09
N ILE A 226 -9.28 7.44 -12.77
CA ILE A 226 -8.09 8.19 -13.16
C ILE A 226 -7.19 7.25 -13.97
N SER A 227 -6.98 7.57 -15.25
CA SER A 227 -6.17 6.76 -16.16
C SER A 227 -4.94 7.49 -16.65
N SER A 228 -3.85 6.75 -16.81
CA SER A 228 -2.61 7.17 -17.46
C SER A 228 -2.14 6.06 -18.41
N ALA A 229 -1.05 6.30 -19.13
CA ALA A 229 -0.46 5.30 -20.02
C ALA A 229 -0.06 3.98 -19.32
N ASN A 230 0.21 4.04 -18.00
CA ASN A 230 0.77 2.92 -17.23
C ASN A 230 -0.17 2.39 -16.15
N TYR A 231 -1.28 3.05 -15.87
CA TYR A 231 -2.23 2.57 -14.86
C TYR A 231 -3.63 3.13 -15.06
N THR A 232 -4.63 2.41 -14.57
CA THR A 232 -6.00 2.87 -14.38
C THR A 232 -6.37 2.68 -12.92
N GLN A 233 -6.67 3.76 -12.24
CA GLN A 233 -7.06 3.80 -10.84
C GLN A 233 -8.56 4.06 -10.73
N VAL A 234 -9.25 3.25 -9.95
CA VAL A 234 -10.70 3.28 -9.77
C VAL A 234 -11.02 3.50 -8.30
N TYR A 235 -11.84 4.49 -8.02
CA TYR A 235 -12.33 4.81 -6.68
C TYR A 235 -13.77 4.34 -6.54
N PRO A 236 -14.05 3.29 -5.73
CA PRO A 236 -15.41 2.75 -5.54
C PRO A 236 -16.39 3.78 -4.99
N HIS A 237 -15.90 4.70 -4.16
CA HIS A 237 -16.70 5.76 -3.57
C HIS A 237 -16.15 7.14 -3.94
N LYS A 238 -17.01 8.06 -4.40
CA LYS A 238 -16.60 9.40 -4.87
C LYS A 238 -15.83 10.22 -3.83
N ASN A 239 -16.00 9.93 -2.54
CA ASN A 239 -15.37 10.62 -1.41
C ASN A 239 -14.48 9.70 -0.57
N GLY A 240 -14.19 8.48 -1.02
CA GLY A 240 -13.39 7.49 -0.28
C GLY A 240 -11.91 7.53 -0.64
N TYR A 241 -11.07 7.16 0.31
CA TYR A 241 -9.61 6.98 0.11
C TYR A 241 -9.26 5.59 -0.45
N GLN A 242 -10.28 4.73 -0.60
CA GLN A 242 -10.15 3.38 -1.12
C GLN A 242 -10.03 3.42 -2.63
N TRP A 243 -9.08 2.68 -3.18
CA TRP A 243 -8.91 2.59 -4.62
C TRP A 243 -8.35 1.24 -5.05
N VAL A 244 -8.68 0.90 -6.28
CA VAL A 244 -8.17 -0.25 -7.00
C VAL A 244 -7.32 0.25 -8.15
N CYS A 245 -6.23 -0.39 -8.44
CA CYS A 245 -5.37 -0.01 -9.53
C CYS A 245 -5.04 -1.19 -10.46
N PHE A 246 -5.18 -0.95 -11.74
CA PHE A 246 -4.68 -1.83 -12.78
C PHE A 246 -3.37 -1.23 -13.30
N TYR A 247 -2.24 -1.81 -12.94
CA TYR A 247 -0.93 -1.37 -13.40
C TYR A 247 -0.54 -2.10 -14.68
N LYS A 248 -0.29 -1.38 -15.78
CA LYS A 248 0.21 -1.94 -17.02
C LYS A 248 1.68 -2.32 -16.89
N TYR A 249 1.98 -3.56 -17.22
CA TYR A 249 3.34 -4.10 -17.13
C TYR A 249 4.04 -3.98 -18.47
N ASN A 250 5.04 -3.11 -18.57
CA ASN A 250 5.77 -2.87 -19.81
C ASN A 250 7.00 -3.80 -19.99
N ARG A 251 7.26 -4.72 -19.04
CA ARG A 251 8.47 -5.56 -19.05
C ARG A 251 8.13 -7.04 -18.79
N ILE A 252 7.29 -7.62 -19.64
CA ILE A 252 6.77 -8.99 -19.53
C ILE A 252 7.88 -10.02 -19.28
N LYS A 253 8.98 -9.94 -20.02
CA LYS A 253 10.10 -10.90 -19.97
C LYS A 253 10.90 -10.90 -18.66
N ARG A 254 10.67 -9.93 -17.76
CA ARG A 254 11.35 -9.86 -16.46
C ARG A 254 10.56 -10.47 -15.31
N VAL A 255 9.28 -10.72 -15.53
CA VAL A 255 8.34 -11.11 -14.45
C VAL A 255 8.00 -12.59 -14.54
N PHE A 256 7.83 -13.09 -15.75
CA PHE A 256 7.42 -14.47 -16.01
C PHE A 256 8.45 -15.16 -16.88
N THR A 257 8.78 -16.41 -16.54
CA THR A 257 9.64 -17.23 -17.39
C THR A 257 8.91 -17.59 -18.70
N LYS A 258 9.67 -17.94 -19.73
CA LYS A 258 9.07 -18.37 -21.01
C LYS A 258 8.23 -19.63 -20.83
N GLU A 259 8.67 -20.53 -19.98
CA GLU A 259 8.00 -21.81 -19.66
C GLU A 259 6.67 -21.54 -18.94
N TRP A 260 6.62 -20.53 -18.07
CA TRP A 260 5.39 -20.16 -17.40
C TRP A 260 4.39 -19.52 -18.36
N LEU A 261 4.83 -18.59 -19.22
CA LEU A 261 3.98 -17.95 -20.23
C LEU A 261 3.48 -18.95 -21.30
N ALA A 262 4.22 -20.02 -21.57
CA ALA A 262 3.80 -21.07 -22.53
C ALA A 262 2.55 -21.85 -22.08
N GLN A 263 2.11 -21.73 -20.82
CA GLN A 263 0.85 -22.30 -20.35
C GLN A 263 -0.37 -21.51 -20.85
N ILE A 264 -0.18 -20.27 -21.33
CA ILE A 264 -1.23 -19.43 -21.89
C ILE A 264 -1.36 -19.75 -23.38
N PRO A 265 -2.56 -20.03 -23.91
CA PRO A 265 -2.75 -20.53 -25.27
C PRO A 265 -2.61 -19.47 -26.38
N PHE A 266 -2.10 -18.29 -26.05
CA PHE A 266 -1.82 -17.20 -26.98
C PHE A 266 -0.54 -16.46 -26.64
N GLU A 267 -0.04 -15.65 -27.57
CA GLU A 267 1.05 -14.73 -27.30
C GLU A 267 0.56 -13.60 -26.41
N VAL A 268 1.14 -13.50 -25.21
CA VAL A 268 0.81 -12.43 -24.25
C VAL A 268 1.44 -11.13 -24.71
N LYS A 269 0.61 -10.15 -25.06
CA LYS A 269 1.04 -8.83 -25.51
C LYS A 269 0.98 -7.78 -24.39
N THR A 270 0.00 -7.89 -23.52
CA THR A 270 -0.17 -6.96 -22.38
C THR A 270 -0.44 -7.72 -21.10
N ILE A 271 0.16 -7.24 -20.01
CA ILE A 271 -0.12 -7.74 -18.67
C ILE A 271 -0.54 -6.54 -17.80
N TYR A 272 -1.63 -6.72 -17.08
CA TYR A 272 -1.99 -5.83 -15.99
C TYR A 272 -1.89 -6.56 -14.67
N LEU A 273 -1.35 -5.86 -13.66
CA LEU A 273 -1.44 -6.25 -12.28
C LEU A 273 -2.62 -5.54 -11.66
N TYR A 274 -3.55 -6.32 -11.12
CA TYR A 274 -4.66 -5.83 -10.33
C TYR A 274 -4.23 -5.69 -8.88
N HIS A 275 -4.17 -4.47 -8.41
CA HIS A 275 -3.73 -4.13 -7.07
C HIS A 275 -4.82 -3.34 -6.35
N TYR A 276 -5.08 -3.65 -5.09
CA TYR A 276 -6.14 -3.03 -4.32
C TYR A 276 -5.73 -2.69 -2.89
N TYR A 277 -6.38 -1.67 -2.38
CA TYR A 277 -6.19 -1.17 -1.02
C TYR A 277 -7.54 -1.17 -0.34
N ASP A 278 -8.04 -2.28 0.13
CA ASP A 278 -9.08 -2.46 1.14
C ASP A 278 -9.85 -3.80 1.08
N THR A 279 -10.98 -3.87 1.81
CA THR A 279 -11.75 -5.09 2.02
C THR A 279 -12.23 -5.73 0.72
N PHE A 280 -12.15 -7.04 0.70
CA PHE A 280 -12.28 -7.92 -0.46
C PHE A 280 -13.59 -7.75 -1.29
N ASN A 281 -14.70 -7.31 -0.69
CA ASN A 281 -15.98 -7.26 -1.38
C ASN A 281 -16.08 -6.18 -2.49
N ASP A 282 -15.62 -4.95 -2.22
CA ASP A 282 -15.69 -3.86 -3.21
C ASP A 282 -14.68 -4.10 -4.35
N VAL A 283 -13.57 -4.69 -4.00
CA VAL A 283 -12.50 -5.07 -4.91
C VAL A 283 -12.95 -6.14 -5.90
N GLN A 284 -13.63 -7.18 -5.41
CA GLN A 284 -14.19 -8.21 -6.28
C GLN A 284 -15.22 -7.64 -7.23
N ASN A 285 -16.06 -6.72 -6.80
CA ASN A 285 -17.08 -6.11 -7.64
C ASN A 285 -16.49 -5.33 -8.81
N ILE A 286 -15.40 -4.59 -8.61
CA ILE A 286 -14.72 -3.86 -9.69
C ILE A 286 -14.10 -4.84 -10.69
N LEU A 287 -13.41 -5.87 -10.21
CA LEU A 287 -12.82 -6.89 -11.08
C LEU A 287 -13.90 -7.67 -11.82
N LYS A 288 -14.99 -8.04 -11.15
CA LYS A 288 -16.14 -8.71 -11.72
C LYS A 288 -16.79 -7.87 -12.82
N THR A 289 -17.05 -6.59 -12.57
CA THR A 289 -17.61 -5.65 -13.55
C THR A 289 -16.71 -5.52 -14.77
N PHE A 290 -15.41 -5.35 -14.54
CA PHE A 290 -14.43 -5.32 -15.63
C PHE A 290 -14.50 -6.59 -16.49
N LEU A 291 -14.47 -7.77 -15.85
CA LEU A 291 -14.47 -9.05 -16.57
C LEU A 291 -15.77 -9.28 -17.34
N GLN A 292 -16.92 -8.92 -16.75
CA GLN A 292 -18.22 -9.03 -17.43
C GLN A 292 -18.26 -8.19 -18.70
N HIS A 293 -17.85 -6.93 -18.64
CA HIS A 293 -17.86 -6.05 -19.81
C HIS A 293 -16.80 -6.47 -20.83
N TYR A 294 -15.61 -6.90 -20.39
CA TYR A 294 -14.56 -7.37 -21.28
C TYR A 294 -15.01 -8.62 -22.06
N LEU A 295 -15.60 -9.60 -21.38
CA LEU A 295 -16.07 -10.85 -22.00
C LEU A 295 -17.28 -10.67 -22.91
N GLN A 296 -18.08 -9.62 -22.72
CA GLN A 296 -19.17 -9.25 -23.64
C GLN A 296 -18.64 -8.71 -24.98
N ALA A 297 -17.51 -8.01 -24.93
CA ALA A 297 -16.93 -7.34 -26.10
C ALA A 297 -15.86 -8.19 -26.82
N ASN A 298 -15.31 -9.23 -26.15
CA ASN A 298 -14.16 -9.99 -26.65
C ASN A 298 -14.38 -11.50 -26.51
N THR A 299 -13.55 -12.28 -27.20
CA THR A 299 -13.59 -13.74 -27.10
C THR A 299 -13.14 -14.22 -25.71
N PRO A 300 -13.77 -15.26 -25.12
CA PRO A 300 -13.42 -15.76 -23.77
C PRO A 300 -11.94 -16.16 -23.61
N ASN A 301 -11.31 -16.60 -24.69
CA ASN A 301 -9.92 -17.07 -24.68
C ASN A 301 -8.88 -15.97 -24.92
N SER A 302 -9.28 -14.69 -24.95
CA SER A 302 -8.36 -13.56 -25.16
C SER A 302 -7.78 -12.98 -23.86
N LEU A 303 -8.25 -13.46 -22.70
CA LEU A 303 -7.81 -13.03 -21.38
C LEU A 303 -7.65 -14.23 -20.43
N TYR A 304 -6.48 -14.32 -19.84
CA TYR A 304 -6.17 -15.27 -18.76
C TYR A 304 -5.85 -14.51 -17.47
N ILE A 305 -6.15 -15.12 -16.34
CA ILE A 305 -5.96 -14.53 -15.01
C ILE A 305 -5.14 -15.49 -14.15
N SER A 306 -4.11 -14.96 -13.52
CA SER A 306 -3.36 -15.68 -12.50
C SER A 306 -3.70 -15.14 -11.12
N ILE A 307 -3.99 -16.04 -10.20
CA ILE A 307 -4.14 -15.77 -8.78
C ILE A 307 -3.30 -16.78 -8.00
N GLY A 308 -2.24 -16.30 -7.34
CA GLY A 308 -1.24 -17.19 -6.77
C GLY A 308 -0.58 -18.06 -7.85
N GLU A 309 -0.63 -19.38 -7.68
CA GLU A 309 -0.09 -20.35 -8.65
C GLU A 309 -1.12 -20.80 -9.70
N LYS A 310 -2.39 -20.41 -9.55
CA LYS A 310 -3.45 -20.82 -10.48
C LYS A 310 -3.52 -19.87 -11.67
N LEU A 311 -3.61 -20.45 -12.84
CA LEU A 311 -3.83 -19.75 -14.11
C LEU A 311 -5.16 -20.24 -14.73
N LEU A 312 -6.09 -19.33 -14.95
CA LEU A 312 -7.44 -19.64 -15.43
C LEU A 312 -7.85 -18.71 -16.57
N PRO A 313 -8.64 -19.20 -17.54
CA PRO A 313 -9.33 -18.31 -18.47
C PRO A 313 -10.30 -17.38 -17.73
N ALA A 314 -10.52 -16.18 -18.28
CA ALA A 314 -11.31 -15.13 -17.61
C ALA A 314 -12.74 -15.54 -17.28
N ASN A 315 -13.37 -16.35 -18.15
CA ASN A 315 -14.74 -16.88 -17.91
C ASN A 315 -14.81 -17.86 -16.72
N GLU A 316 -13.82 -18.74 -16.57
CA GLU A 316 -13.72 -19.64 -15.42
C GLU A 316 -13.45 -18.86 -14.12
N PHE A 317 -12.54 -17.88 -14.19
CA PHE A 317 -12.25 -17.02 -13.05
C PHE A 317 -13.47 -16.21 -12.61
N LEU A 318 -14.26 -15.67 -13.55
CA LEU A 318 -15.49 -14.94 -13.28
C LEU A 318 -16.49 -15.79 -12.49
N ASN A 319 -16.61 -17.07 -12.83
CA ASN A 319 -17.49 -18.00 -12.10
C ASN A 319 -17.08 -18.23 -10.65
N LEU A 320 -15.79 -18.08 -10.32
CA LEU A 320 -15.31 -18.15 -8.94
C LEU A 320 -15.60 -16.87 -8.12
N LEU A 321 -15.89 -15.74 -8.79
CA LEU A 321 -16.26 -14.47 -8.15
C LEU A 321 -17.79 -14.34 -7.92
N ILE A 322 -18.58 -15.26 -8.43
CA ILE A 322 -20.03 -15.29 -8.24
C ILE A 322 -20.30 -16.22 -7.06
N PRO A 323 -20.87 -15.72 -5.94
CA PRO A 323 -21.30 -16.59 -4.84
C PRO A 323 -22.49 -17.46 -5.24
#